data_e2d18ff65c9dff88a1b8f1ddd2679158
#
_entry.id   e2d18ff65c9dff88a1b8f1ddd2679158
#
_cell.length_a   1.000
_cell.length_b   1.000
_cell.length_c   1.000
_cell.angle_alpha   90.00
_cell.angle_beta   90.00
_cell.angle_gamma   90.00
#
_symmetry.space_group_name_H-M   'P 1'
#
loop_
_entity.id
_entity.type
_entity.pdbx_description
1 polymer ?
#
loop_
_entity_poly.entity_id
_entity_poly.type
_entity_poly.pdbx_seq_one_letter_code
_entity_poly.pdbx_strand_id
1 'polypeptide(L)'
;MRRRLPEALSVYVEAMHYPRGTEEQRASMWLEHTRRVGWKAVAALDGAELLGVAYGYSGAPDQWWQQQVVHGLRRIGTDPERAEALLGDYFELTELHIHPRAQGHGLGEALARRLLAGRTEAHVLLSTPEINGEANRAWRLYRRLGFGDVIRDYHFAGDPRAFAILGRSLPLD
;
A
#
# COMPACT_ATOMS: atom_id res chain seq x y z
N MET A 1 10.37 3.30 -13.02
CA MET A 1 10.38 2.11 -12.15
C MET A 1 11.38 1.04 -12.62
N ARG A 2 11.26 0.47 -13.82
CA ARG A 2 12.10 -0.66 -14.28
C ARG A 2 13.61 -0.46 -14.09
N ARG A 3 14.16 0.73 -14.40
CA ARG A 3 15.59 1.02 -14.23
C ARG A 3 16.06 1.08 -12.78
N ARG A 4 15.17 1.39 -11.84
CA ARG A 4 15.46 1.53 -10.41
C ARG A 4 14.80 0.45 -9.56
N LEU A 5 14.31 -0.62 -10.19
CA LEU A 5 13.65 -1.70 -9.47
C LEU A 5 14.54 -2.35 -8.40
N PRO A 6 15.83 -2.65 -8.67
CA PRO A 6 16.70 -3.22 -7.63
C PRO A 6 16.84 -2.30 -6.41
N GLU A 7 17.03 -0.99 -6.64
CA GLU A 7 17.13 -0.01 -5.56
C GLU A 7 15.81 0.08 -4.75
N ALA A 8 14.66 0.09 -5.44
CA ALA A 8 13.36 0.15 -4.79
C ALA A 8 13.08 -1.11 -3.94
N LEU A 9 13.46 -2.28 -4.43
CA LEU A 9 13.37 -3.53 -3.68
C LEU A 9 14.33 -3.57 -2.48
N SER A 10 15.52 -3.02 -2.60
CA SER A 10 16.45 -2.87 -1.47
C SER A 10 15.83 -2.00 -0.36
N VAL A 11 15.25 -0.84 -0.72
CA VAL A 11 14.54 0.02 0.25
C VAL A 11 13.39 -0.74 0.92
N TYR A 12 12.62 -1.53 0.15
CA TYR A 12 11.54 -2.36 0.68
C TYR A 12 12.05 -3.38 1.69
N VAL A 13 13.09 -4.15 1.34
CA VAL A 13 13.65 -5.21 2.20
C VAL A 13 14.21 -4.63 3.48
N GLU A 14 14.94 -3.52 3.41
CA GLU A 14 15.49 -2.85 4.58
C GLU A 14 14.40 -2.22 5.46
N ALA A 15 13.39 -1.57 4.87
CA ALA A 15 12.28 -0.98 5.61
C ALA A 15 11.45 -2.02 6.37
N MET A 16 11.29 -3.21 5.79
CA MET A 16 10.50 -4.31 6.34
C MET A 16 11.33 -5.28 7.18
N HIS A 17 12.66 -5.10 7.26
CA HIS A 17 13.59 -6.02 7.93
C HIS A 17 13.48 -7.46 7.40
N TYR A 18 13.29 -7.62 6.10
CA TYR A 18 13.21 -8.94 5.46
C TYR A 18 14.59 -9.53 5.20
N PRO A 19 14.70 -10.87 5.12
CA PRO A 19 15.94 -11.51 4.73
C PRO A 19 16.40 -11.08 3.35
N ARG A 20 17.72 -11.04 3.12
CA ARG A 20 18.31 -10.86 1.79
C ARG A 20 17.82 -11.98 0.84
N GLY A 21 17.59 -11.65 -0.43
CA GLY A 21 17.01 -12.55 -1.42
C GLY A 21 15.48 -12.42 -1.56
N THR A 22 14.82 -11.70 -0.64
CA THR A 22 13.40 -11.36 -0.78
C THR A 22 13.17 -10.48 -2.00
N GLU A 23 14.15 -9.65 -2.38
CA GLU A 23 14.13 -8.79 -3.56
C GLU A 23 13.85 -9.57 -4.84
N GLU A 24 14.55 -10.68 -5.03
CA GLU A 24 14.41 -11.53 -6.22
C GLU A 24 13.02 -12.15 -6.31
N GLN A 25 12.48 -12.59 -5.18
CA GLN A 25 11.14 -13.17 -5.09
C GLN A 25 10.05 -12.14 -5.42
N ARG A 26 10.25 -10.87 -5.07
CA ARG A 26 9.28 -9.78 -5.26
C ARG A 26 9.39 -9.09 -6.62
N ALA A 27 10.53 -9.17 -7.29
CA ALA A 27 10.81 -8.43 -8.52
C ALA A 27 9.80 -8.67 -9.63
N SER A 28 9.43 -9.94 -9.88
CA SER A 28 8.47 -10.29 -10.93
C SER A 28 7.08 -9.71 -10.65
N MET A 29 6.62 -9.80 -9.39
CA MET A 29 5.33 -9.25 -8.97
C MET A 29 5.29 -7.72 -9.11
N TRP A 30 6.35 -7.01 -8.68
CA TRP A 30 6.40 -5.55 -8.83
C TRP A 30 6.42 -5.13 -10.30
N LEU A 31 7.09 -5.87 -11.18
CA LEU A 31 7.06 -5.64 -12.63
C LEU A 31 5.66 -5.87 -13.22
N GLU A 32 4.97 -6.90 -12.80
CA GLU A 32 3.58 -7.16 -13.17
C GLU A 32 2.67 -5.98 -12.80
N HIS A 33 2.80 -5.47 -11.56
CA HIS A 33 2.03 -4.33 -11.10
C HIS A 33 2.20 -3.09 -11.99
N THR A 34 3.37 -2.89 -12.62
CA THR A 34 3.59 -1.76 -13.54
C THR A 34 2.72 -1.78 -14.80
N ARG A 35 2.05 -2.90 -15.07
CA ARG A 35 1.16 -3.07 -16.24
C ARG A 35 -0.30 -2.82 -15.91
N ARG A 36 -0.65 -2.69 -14.63
CA ARG A 36 -2.03 -2.49 -14.19
C ARG A 36 -2.52 -1.09 -14.54
N VAL A 37 -3.82 -0.99 -14.81
CA VAL A 37 -4.49 0.28 -15.12
C VAL A 37 -4.26 1.26 -13.96
N GLY A 38 -4.07 2.53 -14.29
CA GLY A 38 -3.88 3.58 -13.29
C GLY A 38 -2.57 3.50 -12.50
N TRP A 39 -1.63 2.59 -12.86
CA TRP A 39 -0.36 2.48 -12.15
C TRP A 39 0.38 3.81 -12.10
N LYS A 40 0.81 4.20 -10.91
CA LYS A 40 1.60 5.39 -10.63
C LYS A 40 2.63 5.06 -9.55
N ALA A 41 3.82 5.59 -9.69
CA ALA A 41 4.87 5.49 -8.67
C ALA A 41 5.52 6.84 -8.44
N VAL A 42 5.97 7.05 -7.21
CA VAL A 42 6.74 8.22 -6.79
C VAL A 42 7.95 7.76 -5.98
N ALA A 43 9.00 8.57 -5.95
CA ALA A 43 10.24 8.27 -5.27
C ALA A 43 10.78 9.49 -4.54
N ALA A 44 11.42 9.26 -3.40
CA ALA A 44 12.24 10.24 -2.69
C ALA A 44 13.71 9.95 -2.99
N LEU A 45 14.44 10.97 -3.44
CA LEU A 45 15.84 10.88 -3.81
C LEU A 45 16.67 11.86 -2.98
N ASP A 46 17.88 11.44 -2.62
CA ASP A 46 18.96 12.33 -2.15
C ASP A 46 20.10 12.21 -3.16
N GLY A 47 20.29 13.25 -3.97
CA GLY A 47 21.15 13.14 -5.15
C GLY A 47 20.70 12.00 -6.07
N ALA A 48 21.56 11.01 -6.26
CA ALA A 48 21.28 9.81 -7.06
C ALA A 48 20.65 8.66 -6.25
N GLU A 49 20.67 8.73 -4.93
CA GLU A 49 20.28 7.65 -4.03
C GLU A 49 18.77 7.62 -3.80
N LEU A 50 18.16 6.42 -3.83
CA LEU A 50 16.76 6.22 -3.54
C LEU A 50 16.53 6.03 -2.04
N LEU A 51 15.82 6.96 -1.41
CA LEU A 51 15.49 6.93 0.02
C LEU A 51 14.07 6.46 0.32
N GLY A 52 13.21 6.47 -0.66
CA GLY A 52 11.83 6.02 -0.48
C GLY A 52 11.11 5.81 -1.79
N VAL A 53 10.13 4.93 -1.76
CA VAL A 53 9.30 4.59 -2.90
C VAL A 53 7.87 4.36 -2.45
N ALA A 54 6.92 4.83 -3.26
CA ALA A 54 5.52 4.44 -3.12
C ALA A 54 4.93 4.20 -4.51
N TYR A 55 4.06 3.21 -4.61
CA TYR A 55 3.28 2.99 -5.83
C TYR A 55 1.93 2.34 -5.53
N GLY A 56 1.07 2.44 -6.51
CA GLY A 56 -0.24 1.82 -6.50
C GLY A 56 -0.85 1.84 -7.91
N TYR A 57 -2.07 1.37 -8.00
CA TYR A 57 -2.83 1.25 -9.25
C TYR A 57 -4.33 1.24 -8.95
N SER A 58 -5.16 1.40 -9.98
CA SER A 58 -6.62 1.30 -9.85
C SER A 58 -7.02 -0.14 -9.53
N GLY A 59 -7.92 -0.32 -8.56
CA GLY A 59 -8.47 -1.62 -8.22
C GLY A 59 -9.29 -2.23 -9.35
N ALA A 60 -9.33 -3.57 -9.41
CA ALA A 60 -10.13 -4.30 -10.38
C ALA A 60 -10.56 -5.68 -9.83
N PRO A 61 -11.76 -6.17 -10.20
CA PRO A 61 -12.34 -7.40 -9.64
C PRO A 61 -11.53 -8.67 -9.87
N ASP A 62 -10.70 -8.70 -10.92
CA ASP A 62 -9.82 -9.82 -11.27
C ASP A 62 -8.51 -9.83 -10.45
N GLN A 63 -8.23 -8.79 -9.67
CA GLN A 63 -7.03 -8.71 -8.87
C GLN A 63 -7.17 -9.54 -7.58
N TRP A 64 -6.15 -10.34 -7.29
CA TRP A 64 -6.13 -11.20 -6.11
C TRP A 64 -6.41 -10.44 -4.81
N TRP A 65 -5.80 -9.24 -4.64
CA TRP A 65 -5.99 -8.45 -3.43
C TRP A 65 -7.46 -8.04 -3.24
N GLN A 66 -8.13 -7.57 -4.31
CA GLN A 66 -9.56 -7.23 -4.23
C GLN A 66 -10.42 -8.44 -3.86
N GLN A 67 -10.13 -9.62 -4.44
CA GLN A 67 -10.85 -10.84 -4.11
C GLN A 67 -10.72 -11.21 -2.64
N GLN A 68 -9.52 -11.04 -2.06
CA GLN A 68 -9.28 -11.24 -0.63
C GLN A 68 -10.09 -10.25 0.22
N VAL A 69 -10.10 -8.97 -0.15
CA VAL A 69 -10.88 -7.95 0.57
C VAL A 69 -12.38 -8.22 0.49
N VAL A 70 -12.90 -8.60 -0.68
CA VAL A 70 -14.31 -9.04 -0.84
C VAL A 70 -14.64 -10.19 0.10
N HIS A 71 -13.75 -11.20 0.17
CA HIS A 71 -13.92 -12.31 1.10
C HIS A 71 -13.95 -11.84 2.56
N GLY A 72 -13.03 -10.96 2.94
CA GLY A 72 -12.97 -10.38 4.28
C GLY A 72 -14.21 -9.58 4.65
N LEU A 73 -14.71 -8.72 3.75
CA LEU A 73 -15.92 -7.93 3.95
C LEU A 73 -17.15 -8.82 4.17
N ARG A 74 -17.29 -9.88 3.37
CA ARG A 74 -18.37 -10.87 3.55
C ARG A 74 -18.29 -11.57 4.90
N ARG A 75 -17.10 -11.95 5.34
CA ARG A 75 -16.87 -12.64 6.61
C ARG A 75 -17.26 -11.80 7.82
N ILE A 76 -17.06 -10.47 7.75
CA ILE A 76 -17.48 -9.56 8.83
C ILE A 76 -18.92 -9.05 8.68
N GLY A 77 -19.67 -9.56 7.70
CA GLY A 77 -21.08 -9.21 7.50
C GLY A 77 -21.33 -7.83 6.91
N THR A 78 -20.36 -7.30 6.15
CA THR A 78 -20.56 -6.00 5.46
C THR A 78 -21.67 -6.14 4.42
N ASP A 79 -22.54 -5.15 4.40
CA ASP A 79 -23.61 -5.06 3.40
C ASP A 79 -23.04 -5.07 1.97
N PRO A 80 -23.60 -5.86 1.03
CA PRO A 80 -23.09 -5.98 -0.33
C PRO A 80 -23.03 -4.66 -1.09
N GLU A 81 -24.03 -3.78 -0.95
CA GLU A 81 -24.05 -2.48 -1.64
C GLU A 81 -22.91 -1.57 -1.13
N ARG A 82 -22.66 -1.63 0.19
CA ARG A 82 -21.54 -0.90 0.80
C ARG A 82 -20.20 -1.46 0.35
N ALA A 83 -20.06 -2.77 0.24
CA ALA A 83 -18.85 -3.40 -0.27
C ALA A 83 -18.59 -3.02 -1.75
N GLU A 84 -19.65 -3.01 -2.57
CA GLU A 84 -19.58 -2.59 -3.97
C GLU A 84 -19.23 -1.10 -4.10
N ALA A 85 -19.86 -0.23 -3.32
CA ALA A 85 -19.55 1.20 -3.31
C ALA A 85 -18.08 1.47 -2.96
N LEU A 86 -17.50 0.69 -2.03
CA LEU A 86 -16.11 0.83 -1.62
C LEU A 86 -15.12 0.31 -2.68
N LEU A 87 -15.42 -0.84 -3.29
CA LEU A 87 -14.52 -1.57 -4.18
C LEU A 87 -14.78 -1.31 -5.67
N GLY A 88 -15.83 -0.58 -6.00
CA GLY A 88 -16.18 -0.25 -7.38
C GLY A 88 -15.28 0.80 -8.01
N ASP A 89 -14.70 1.70 -7.20
CA ASP A 89 -13.87 2.80 -7.68
C ASP A 89 -12.83 3.20 -6.61
N TYR A 90 -11.69 2.51 -6.62
CA TYR A 90 -10.62 2.80 -5.66
C TYR A 90 -9.23 2.67 -6.27
N PHE A 91 -8.29 3.40 -5.68
CA PHE A 91 -6.87 3.25 -5.89
C PHE A 91 -6.28 2.38 -4.77
N GLU A 92 -5.59 1.30 -5.12
CA GLU A 92 -4.82 0.50 -4.17
C GLU A 92 -3.45 1.15 -3.96
N LEU A 93 -3.20 1.69 -2.75
CA LEU A 93 -1.87 2.07 -2.32
C LEU A 93 -1.15 0.78 -1.92
N THR A 94 -0.40 0.20 -2.87
CA THR A 94 0.15 -1.14 -2.75
C THR A 94 1.42 -1.19 -1.92
N GLU A 95 2.33 -0.25 -2.16
CA GLU A 95 3.62 -0.20 -1.47
C GLU A 95 3.98 1.24 -1.10
N LEU A 96 4.48 1.42 0.13
CA LEU A 96 5.05 2.68 0.61
C LEU A 96 6.16 2.35 1.60
N HIS A 97 7.40 2.57 1.20
CA HIS A 97 8.58 2.25 1.98
C HIS A 97 9.57 3.39 2.01
N ILE A 98 10.12 3.64 3.20
CA ILE A 98 11.17 4.62 3.44
C ILE A 98 12.37 3.88 4.03
N HIS A 99 13.54 4.08 3.44
CA HIS A 99 14.81 3.57 3.94
C HIS A 99 14.96 3.92 5.44
N PRO A 100 15.39 2.99 6.32
CA PRO A 100 15.43 3.22 7.76
C PRO A 100 16.13 4.53 8.17
N ARG A 101 17.25 4.87 7.52
CA ARG A 101 18.00 6.10 7.81
C ARG A 101 17.25 7.41 7.49
N ALA A 102 16.25 7.35 6.62
CA ALA A 102 15.46 8.50 6.18
C ALA A 102 14.06 8.56 6.79
N GLN A 103 13.74 7.63 7.70
CA GLN A 103 12.48 7.63 8.42
C GLN A 103 12.41 8.77 9.46
N GLY A 104 11.20 9.19 9.79
CA GLY A 104 10.99 10.25 10.80
C GLY A 104 11.05 11.68 10.27
N HIS A 105 11.33 11.89 8.98
CA HIS A 105 11.49 13.20 8.34
C HIS A 105 10.29 13.60 7.44
N GLY A 106 9.13 12.97 7.61
CA GLY A 106 7.93 13.30 6.83
C GLY A 106 7.88 12.72 5.41
N LEU A 107 8.92 12.00 4.95
CA LEU A 107 8.97 11.49 3.58
C LEU A 107 7.83 10.54 3.23
N GLY A 108 7.38 9.71 4.17
CA GLY A 108 6.26 8.80 3.94
C GLY A 108 4.97 9.56 3.64
N GLU A 109 4.69 10.63 4.36
CA GLU A 109 3.53 11.50 4.10
C GLU A 109 3.66 12.23 2.76
N ALA A 110 4.84 12.79 2.48
CA ALA A 110 5.10 13.47 1.21
C ALA A 110 4.91 12.54 0.01
N LEU A 111 5.39 11.29 0.09
CA LEU A 111 5.20 10.28 -0.96
C LEU A 111 3.71 9.89 -1.11
N ALA A 112 3.00 9.64 -0.01
CA ALA A 112 1.58 9.32 -0.05
C ALA A 112 0.77 10.44 -0.70
N ARG A 113 0.95 11.69 -0.27
CA ARG A 113 0.28 12.87 -0.86
C ARG A 113 0.61 13.03 -2.34
N ARG A 114 1.88 12.89 -2.72
CA ARG A 114 2.30 12.99 -4.13
C ARG A 114 1.76 11.85 -5.00
N LEU A 115 1.69 10.64 -4.45
CA LEU A 115 1.12 9.48 -5.15
C LEU A 115 -0.36 9.68 -5.42
N LEU A 116 -1.11 10.15 -4.42
CA LEU A 116 -2.55 10.29 -4.46
C LEU A 116 -3.02 11.61 -5.10
N ALA A 117 -2.12 12.57 -5.29
CA ALA A 117 -2.45 13.83 -5.95
C ALA A 117 -2.97 13.60 -7.38
N GLY A 118 -4.13 14.19 -7.69
CA GLY A 118 -4.77 14.10 -9.00
C GLY A 118 -5.37 12.74 -9.35
N ARG A 119 -5.54 11.86 -8.35
CA ARG A 119 -6.33 10.63 -8.54
C ARG A 119 -7.80 10.97 -8.66
N THR A 120 -8.49 10.21 -9.49
CA THR A 120 -9.91 10.42 -9.81
C THR A 120 -10.81 9.36 -9.20
N GLU A 121 -10.24 8.30 -8.65
CA GLU A 121 -10.99 7.28 -7.93
C GLU A 121 -11.67 7.86 -6.68
N ALA A 122 -12.81 7.31 -6.32
CA ALA A 122 -13.57 7.75 -5.15
C ALA A 122 -12.86 7.45 -3.82
N HIS A 123 -12.08 6.37 -3.79
CA HIS A 123 -11.44 5.89 -2.56
C HIS A 123 -9.96 5.55 -2.77
N VAL A 124 -9.21 5.53 -1.68
CA VAL A 124 -7.92 4.85 -1.59
C VAL A 124 -7.99 3.79 -0.50
N LEU A 125 -7.51 2.59 -0.83
CA LEU A 125 -7.42 1.47 0.09
C LEU A 125 -5.98 0.96 0.18
N LEU A 126 -5.64 0.36 1.32
CA LEU A 126 -4.36 -0.28 1.54
C LEU A 126 -4.49 -1.43 2.54
N SER A 127 -3.50 -2.32 2.58
CA SER A 127 -3.32 -3.26 3.68
C SER A 127 -2.02 -2.98 4.42
N THR A 128 -2.04 -3.15 5.75
CA THR A 128 -0.86 -2.98 6.61
C THR A 128 -0.85 -4.03 7.72
N PRO A 129 0.33 -4.60 8.07
CA PRO A 129 0.41 -5.54 9.18
C PRO A 129 0.00 -4.90 10.50
N GLU A 130 -0.69 -5.66 11.35
CA GLU A 130 -1.07 -5.24 12.71
C GLU A 130 0.04 -5.49 13.75
N ILE A 131 1.31 -5.40 13.34
CA ILE A 131 2.46 -5.57 14.22
C ILE A 131 2.61 -4.33 15.12
N ASN A 132 2.63 -4.54 16.43
CA ASN A 132 2.69 -3.48 17.46
C ASN A 132 1.51 -2.50 17.39
N GLY A 133 0.43 -2.88 16.72
CA GLY A 133 -0.77 -2.06 16.57
C GLY A 133 -0.48 -0.67 16.03
N GLU A 134 -1.21 0.32 16.49
CA GLU A 134 -1.09 1.71 16.06
C GLU A 134 0.20 2.42 16.54
N ALA A 135 1.03 1.75 17.35
CA ALA A 135 2.30 2.30 17.80
C ALA A 135 3.36 2.36 16.70
N ASN A 136 3.20 1.59 15.60
CA ASN A 136 4.15 1.65 14.52
C ASN A 136 3.99 2.92 13.65
N ARG A 137 5.07 3.27 12.92
CA ARG A 137 5.11 4.52 12.14
C ARG A 137 4.13 4.55 10.97
N ALA A 138 3.89 3.41 10.32
CA ALA A 138 2.97 3.31 9.20
C ALA A 138 1.53 3.59 9.64
N TRP A 139 1.11 2.99 10.76
CA TRP A 139 -0.20 3.25 11.34
C TRP A 139 -0.40 4.73 11.68
N ARG A 140 0.57 5.36 12.37
CA ARG A 140 0.49 6.78 12.69
C ARG A 140 0.39 7.67 11.44
N LEU A 141 1.09 7.29 10.37
CA LEU A 141 1.00 7.98 9.09
C LEU A 141 -0.41 7.86 8.51
N TYR A 142 -0.94 6.65 8.41
CA TYR A 142 -2.26 6.44 7.81
C TYR A 142 -3.37 7.10 8.62
N ARG A 143 -3.29 7.05 9.96
CA ARG A 143 -4.26 7.78 10.82
C ARG A 143 -4.18 9.29 10.62
N ARG A 144 -2.99 9.88 10.54
CA ARG A 144 -2.85 11.32 10.21
C ARG A 144 -3.40 11.69 8.85
N LEU A 145 -3.29 10.80 7.88
CA LEU A 145 -3.87 10.97 6.55
C LEU A 145 -5.39 10.68 6.51
N GLY A 146 -6.03 10.39 7.64
CA GLY A 146 -7.48 10.17 7.74
C GLY A 146 -7.97 8.80 7.30
N PHE A 147 -7.09 7.80 7.22
CA PHE A 147 -7.51 6.43 6.94
C PHE A 147 -8.26 5.83 8.13
N GLY A 148 -9.44 5.28 7.88
CA GLY A 148 -10.26 4.52 8.80
C GLY A 148 -10.16 3.01 8.58
N ASP A 149 -10.67 2.24 9.55
CA ASP A 149 -10.71 0.78 9.47
C ASP A 149 -11.79 0.33 8.49
N VAL A 150 -11.42 -0.56 7.60
CA VAL A 150 -12.34 -1.30 6.71
C VAL A 150 -12.47 -2.73 7.20
N ILE A 151 -11.35 -3.42 7.43
CA ILE A 151 -11.29 -4.76 8.02
C ILE A 151 -10.12 -4.78 9.00
N ARG A 152 -10.32 -5.43 10.16
CA ARG A 152 -9.26 -5.70 11.14
C ARG A 152 -9.03 -7.22 11.24
N ASP A 153 -7.84 -7.58 11.72
CA ASP A 153 -7.45 -8.97 11.97
C ASP A 153 -7.69 -9.89 10.77
N TYR A 154 -7.32 -9.41 9.58
CA TYR A 154 -7.43 -10.19 8.36
C TYR A 154 -6.14 -10.96 8.09
N HIS A 155 -6.29 -12.25 7.77
CA HIS A 155 -5.16 -13.11 7.42
C HIS A 155 -5.23 -13.43 5.92
N PHE A 156 -4.27 -12.90 5.18
CA PHE A 156 -4.13 -13.24 3.76
C PHE A 156 -3.67 -14.68 3.58
N ALA A 157 -4.14 -15.33 2.53
CA ALA A 157 -3.70 -16.69 2.21
C ALA A 157 -2.17 -16.75 2.06
N GLY A 158 -1.53 -17.60 2.86
CA GLY A 158 -0.08 -17.79 2.85
C GLY A 158 0.73 -16.82 3.72
N ASP A 159 0.09 -15.90 4.44
CA ASP A 159 0.77 -15.03 5.41
C ASP A 159 0.20 -15.26 6.82
N PRO A 160 1.02 -15.65 7.81
CA PRO A 160 0.55 -15.91 9.18
C PRO A 160 0.21 -14.63 9.96
N ARG A 161 0.60 -13.46 9.46
CA ARG A 161 0.38 -12.18 10.16
C ARG A 161 -1.04 -11.69 10.00
N ALA A 162 -1.54 -11.02 11.04
CA ALA A 162 -2.77 -10.25 10.94
C ALA A 162 -2.52 -8.92 10.20
N PHE A 163 -3.46 -8.53 9.36
CA PHE A 163 -3.46 -7.27 8.61
C PHE A 163 -4.72 -6.47 8.87
N ALA A 164 -4.60 -5.16 8.85
CA ALA A 164 -5.73 -4.28 8.67
C ALA A 164 -5.84 -3.87 7.20
N ILE A 165 -7.07 -3.83 6.70
CA ILE A 165 -7.41 -3.10 5.49
C ILE A 165 -7.91 -1.73 5.94
N LEU A 166 -7.25 -0.69 5.47
CA LEU A 166 -7.60 0.70 5.78
C LEU A 166 -8.05 1.40 4.51
N GLY A 167 -8.95 2.38 4.67
CA GLY A 167 -9.47 3.14 3.56
C GLY A 167 -9.90 4.56 3.92
N ARG A 168 -9.96 5.42 2.91
CA ARG A 168 -10.56 6.74 3.00
C ARG A 168 -11.05 7.21 1.64
N SER A 169 -11.91 8.22 1.61
CA SER A 169 -12.29 8.91 0.38
C SER A 169 -11.14 9.76 -0.18
N LEU A 170 -11.11 9.94 -1.49
CA LEU A 170 -10.26 10.88 -2.21
C LEU A 170 -11.08 12.12 -2.61
N PRO A 171 -10.43 13.28 -2.85
CA PRO A 171 -8.99 13.54 -2.69
C PRO A 171 -8.54 13.59 -1.22
N LEU A 172 -7.22 13.56 -1.00
CA LEU A 172 -6.66 13.95 0.29
C LEU A 172 -6.85 15.46 0.50
N ASP A 173 -7.31 15.84 1.68
CA ASP A 173 -7.44 17.25 2.10
C ASP A 173 -6.08 17.94 2.13
#